data_2fd7d89a3928e932e8819e315541b402
#
_entry.id   2fd7d89a3928e932e8819e315541b402
#
_cell.length_a   1.000
_cell.length_b   1.000
_cell.length_c   1.000
_cell.angle_alpha   90.00
_cell.angle_beta   90.00
_cell.angle_gamma   90.00
#
_symmetry.space_group_name_H-M   'P 1'
#
loop_
_entity.id
_entity.type
_entity.pdbx_description
1 polymer ?
#
loop_
_entity_poly.entity_id
_entity_poly.type
_entity_poly.pdbx_seq_one_letter_code
_entity_poly.pdbx_strand_id
1 'polypeptide(L)'
;ARLTGVSGKVTGIDHAPENIRAAQHLLDQSGINNVEFRIGNIEDAPVADETADIIYATCVFNLQQNKQRVADEMYRIVKHNGVVCVSDFVILEEIPDGLRKEASAFAGCIAGAEKVDIFMNYFRKTGFSEGGIVEVNKVRLPDEMLGKHLSPEEIDAYNDLDSDKGIFSVVLVVEKPETCTPETCCHNPDK
;
A
#
# COMPACT_ATOMS: atom_id res chain seq x y z
N ALA A 1 8.37 -5.54 15.36
CA ALA A 1 9.49 -5.95 16.20
C ALA A 1 9.08 -6.93 17.31
N ARG A 2 8.06 -6.59 18.14
CA ARG A 2 7.62 -7.52 19.20
C ARG A 2 7.07 -8.82 18.65
N LEU A 3 6.32 -8.77 17.55
CA LEU A 3 5.72 -9.94 16.89
C LEU A 3 6.77 -10.84 16.21
N THR A 4 7.89 -10.29 15.76
CA THR A 4 8.97 -11.07 15.11
C THR A 4 9.83 -11.84 16.11
N GLY A 5 9.66 -11.60 17.41
CA GLY A 5 10.51 -12.17 18.45
C GLY A 5 11.95 -11.63 18.44
N VAL A 6 12.77 -12.17 19.31
CA VAL A 6 14.15 -11.69 19.52
C VAL A 6 15.11 -12.03 18.38
N SER A 7 14.81 -13.06 17.59
CA SER A 7 15.60 -13.49 16.45
C SER A 7 15.20 -12.80 15.14
N GLY A 8 14.02 -12.20 15.10
CA GLY A 8 13.54 -11.48 13.92
C GLY A 8 14.09 -10.06 13.87
N LYS A 9 14.23 -9.51 12.67
CA LYS A 9 14.66 -8.14 12.40
C LYS A 9 13.58 -7.37 11.67
N VAL A 10 13.45 -6.09 11.98
CA VAL A 10 12.55 -5.15 11.27
C VAL A 10 13.38 -4.03 10.69
N THR A 11 13.20 -3.76 9.40
CA THR A 11 13.79 -2.61 8.73
C THR A 11 12.69 -1.65 8.32
N GLY A 12 12.68 -0.44 8.84
CA GLY A 12 11.80 0.65 8.42
C GLY A 12 12.48 1.52 7.38
N ILE A 13 11.75 1.89 6.33
CA ILE A 13 12.24 2.74 5.24
C ILE A 13 11.32 3.94 5.10
N ASP A 14 11.89 5.12 5.03
CA ASP A 14 11.18 6.35 4.70
C ASP A 14 12.11 7.27 3.91
N HIS A 15 11.57 8.03 2.96
CA HIS A 15 12.37 8.98 2.18
C HIS A 15 12.67 10.28 2.95
N ALA A 16 11.89 10.60 3.98
CA ALA A 16 12.01 11.82 4.77
C ALA A 16 12.99 11.61 5.96
N PRO A 17 14.14 12.29 5.98
CA PRO A 17 15.11 12.16 7.07
C PRO A 17 14.53 12.51 8.45
N GLU A 18 13.54 13.43 8.50
CA GLU A 18 12.86 13.81 9.74
C GLU A 18 12.02 12.68 10.32
N ASN A 19 11.33 11.89 9.48
CA ASN A 19 10.59 10.72 9.92
C ASN A 19 11.53 9.65 10.48
N ILE A 20 12.65 9.43 9.81
CA ILE A 20 13.69 8.48 10.28
C ILE A 20 14.28 8.94 11.64
N ARG A 21 14.57 10.25 11.79
CA ARG A 21 15.06 10.77 13.09
C ARG A 21 14.03 10.61 14.19
N ALA A 22 12.76 10.90 13.93
CA ALA A 22 11.69 10.72 14.90
C ALA A 22 11.51 9.26 15.30
N ALA A 23 11.53 8.34 14.30
CA ALA A 23 11.42 6.91 14.53
C ALA A 23 12.61 6.39 15.36
N GLN A 24 13.84 6.82 15.07
CA GLN A 24 15.04 6.46 15.83
C GLN A 24 14.95 6.95 17.29
N HIS A 25 14.51 8.18 17.50
CA HIS A 25 14.33 8.71 18.84
C HIS A 25 13.33 7.88 19.67
N LEU A 26 12.22 7.46 19.07
CA LEU A 26 11.25 6.58 19.72
C LEU A 26 11.83 5.18 19.99
N LEU A 27 12.61 4.66 19.06
CA LEU A 27 13.29 3.36 19.21
C LEU A 27 14.25 3.38 20.41
N ASP A 28 15.07 4.42 20.53
CA ASP A 28 16.05 4.58 21.61
C ASP A 28 15.41 4.57 23.02
N GLN A 29 14.15 5.05 23.10
CA GLN A 29 13.37 5.05 24.34
C GLN A 29 12.61 3.75 24.61
N SER A 30 12.48 2.89 23.58
CA SER A 30 11.59 1.71 23.65
C SER A 30 12.24 0.47 24.27
N GLY A 31 13.56 0.41 24.34
CA GLY A 31 14.32 -0.80 24.70
C GLY A 31 14.26 -1.92 23.66
N ILE A 32 13.75 -1.65 22.45
CA ILE A 32 13.68 -2.62 21.34
C ILE A 32 15.01 -2.59 20.59
N ASN A 33 15.62 -3.76 20.36
CA ASN A 33 16.97 -3.85 19.79
C ASN A 33 17.02 -4.50 18.40
N ASN A 34 15.88 -4.96 17.88
CA ASN A 34 15.78 -5.67 16.60
C ASN A 34 15.14 -4.85 15.48
N VAL A 35 15.29 -3.52 15.56
CA VAL A 35 14.78 -2.57 14.56
C VAL A 35 15.93 -1.73 14.02
N GLU A 36 15.94 -1.47 12.74
CA GLU A 36 16.76 -0.44 12.11
C GLU A 36 15.90 0.44 11.20
N PHE A 37 16.34 1.67 10.97
CA PHE A 37 15.70 2.58 10.03
C PHE A 37 16.70 3.01 8.95
N ARG A 38 16.22 3.13 7.71
CA ARG A 38 16.99 3.56 6.56
C ARG A 38 16.28 4.67 5.81
N ILE A 39 17.04 5.68 5.39
CA ILE A 39 16.55 6.68 4.44
C ILE A 39 16.57 6.05 3.06
N GLY A 40 15.46 6.06 2.34
CA GLY A 40 15.38 5.51 0.99
C GLY A 40 14.04 5.76 0.31
N ASN A 41 14.05 5.67 -1.00
CA ASN A 41 12.84 5.69 -1.81
C ASN A 41 12.31 4.26 -1.95
N ILE A 42 11.00 4.06 -1.80
CA ILE A 42 10.38 2.74 -1.96
C ILE A 42 10.33 2.25 -3.42
N GLU A 43 10.58 3.13 -4.39
CA GLU A 43 10.78 2.79 -5.80
C GLU A 43 12.21 2.25 -6.09
N ASP A 44 13.15 2.40 -5.13
CA ASP A 44 14.53 1.92 -5.17
C ASP A 44 15.05 1.79 -3.73
N ALA A 45 14.50 0.80 -3.01
CA ALA A 45 14.71 0.68 -1.57
C ALA A 45 16.13 0.15 -1.25
N PRO A 46 16.82 0.71 -0.24
CA PRO A 46 18.17 0.30 0.13
C PRO A 46 18.17 -1.04 0.89
N VAL A 47 17.60 -2.06 0.26
CA VAL A 47 17.46 -3.43 0.77
C VAL A 47 17.89 -4.41 -0.31
N ALA A 48 18.64 -5.43 0.05
CA ALA A 48 19.08 -6.46 -0.90
C ALA A 48 17.90 -7.34 -1.34
N ASP A 49 18.09 -7.99 -2.49
CA ASP A 49 17.12 -8.92 -3.05
C ASP A 49 16.84 -10.07 -2.08
N GLU A 50 15.59 -10.53 -2.06
CA GLU A 50 15.16 -11.74 -1.35
C GLU A 50 15.60 -11.81 0.12
N THR A 51 15.50 -10.68 0.83
CA THR A 51 15.88 -10.60 2.26
C THR A 51 14.70 -10.54 3.21
N ALA A 52 13.54 -10.07 2.76
CA ALA A 52 12.37 -9.91 3.61
C ALA A 52 11.45 -11.14 3.54
N ASP A 53 11.06 -11.67 4.71
CA ASP A 53 10.02 -12.69 4.79
C ASP A 53 8.63 -12.05 4.64
N ILE A 54 8.47 -10.81 5.14
CA ILE A 54 7.23 -10.03 5.07
C ILE A 54 7.57 -8.57 4.74
N ILE A 55 6.83 -7.99 3.80
CA ILE A 55 6.80 -6.54 3.56
C ILE A 55 5.44 -6.02 4.01
N TYR A 56 5.45 -4.91 4.76
CA TYR A 56 4.23 -4.22 5.18
C TYR A 56 4.30 -2.75 4.78
N ALA A 57 3.31 -2.28 4.04
CA ALA A 57 3.20 -0.89 3.59
C ALA A 57 1.80 -0.34 3.88
N THR A 58 1.74 0.85 4.51
CA THR A 58 0.46 1.50 4.85
C THR A 58 0.45 2.93 4.35
N CYS A 59 -0.57 3.29 3.56
CA CYS A 59 -0.79 4.65 3.05
C CYS A 59 0.44 5.27 2.37
N VAL A 60 1.23 4.47 1.67
CA VAL A 60 2.45 4.92 1.01
C VAL A 60 2.46 4.58 -0.47
N PHE A 61 1.75 3.53 -0.89
CA PHE A 61 1.70 3.07 -2.27
C PHE A 61 1.04 4.10 -3.18
N ASN A 62 -0.09 4.65 -2.77
CA ASN A 62 -0.82 5.67 -3.53
C ASN A 62 -0.11 7.04 -3.62
N LEU A 63 0.87 7.30 -2.76
CA LEU A 63 1.66 8.53 -2.83
C LEU A 63 2.73 8.47 -3.93
N GLN A 64 3.01 7.29 -4.49
CA GLN A 64 4.08 7.12 -5.46
C GLN A 64 3.62 7.44 -6.88
N GLN A 65 4.52 8.04 -7.65
CA GLN A 65 4.27 8.38 -9.06
C GLN A 65 4.33 7.13 -9.95
N ASN A 66 5.25 6.22 -9.65
CA ASN A 66 5.41 4.97 -10.39
C ASN A 66 5.06 3.75 -9.52
N LYS A 67 3.77 3.48 -9.39
CA LYS A 67 3.25 2.38 -8.57
C LYS A 67 3.71 1.00 -9.06
N GLN A 68 3.89 0.83 -10.39
CA GLN A 68 4.43 -0.42 -10.92
C GLN A 68 5.85 -0.66 -10.40
N ARG A 69 6.70 0.38 -10.41
CA ARG A 69 8.06 0.27 -9.89
C ARG A 69 8.09 -0.11 -8.40
N VAL A 70 7.13 0.40 -7.61
CA VAL A 70 7.01 0.01 -6.18
C VAL A 70 6.65 -1.47 -6.04
N ALA A 71 5.69 -1.95 -6.82
CA ALA A 71 5.32 -3.37 -6.80
C ALA A 71 6.49 -4.26 -7.22
N ASP A 72 7.24 -3.88 -8.28
CA ASP A 72 8.43 -4.59 -8.77
C ASP A 72 9.52 -4.62 -7.69
N GLU A 73 9.69 -3.51 -6.96
CA GLU A 73 10.68 -3.39 -5.89
C GLU A 73 10.29 -4.26 -4.66
N MET A 74 9.02 -4.28 -4.30
CA MET A 74 8.52 -5.19 -3.26
C MET A 74 8.77 -6.65 -3.64
N TYR A 75 8.57 -7.00 -4.91
CA TYR A 75 8.82 -8.35 -5.42
C TYR A 75 10.30 -8.73 -5.39
N ARG A 76 11.19 -7.77 -5.72
CA ARG A 76 12.65 -7.97 -5.64
C ARG A 76 13.10 -8.28 -4.21
N ILE A 77 12.57 -7.52 -3.24
CA ILE A 77 13.00 -7.56 -1.84
C ILE A 77 12.43 -8.78 -1.09
N VAL A 78 11.18 -9.14 -1.38
CA VAL A 78 10.54 -10.26 -0.69
C VAL A 78 11.12 -11.59 -1.17
N LYS A 79 11.34 -12.52 -0.23
CA LYS A 79 11.78 -13.88 -0.53
C LYS A 79 10.70 -14.68 -1.26
N HIS A 80 11.08 -15.76 -1.92
CA HIS A 80 10.13 -16.77 -2.36
C HIS A 80 9.32 -17.29 -1.16
N ASN A 81 8.02 -17.52 -1.34
CA ASN A 81 7.04 -17.83 -0.28
C ASN A 81 6.90 -16.70 0.77
N GLY A 82 7.47 -15.54 0.52
CA GLY A 82 7.31 -14.37 1.36
C GLY A 82 6.07 -13.57 0.98
N VAL A 83 5.58 -12.79 1.93
CA VAL A 83 4.28 -12.11 1.88
C VAL A 83 4.46 -10.60 1.78
N VAL A 84 3.66 -9.97 0.93
CA VAL A 84 3.52 -8.51 0.87
C VAL A 84 2.12 -8.13 1.31
N CYS A 85 2.03 -7.26 2.29
CA CYS A 85 0.78 -6.69 2.81
C CYS A 85 0.76 -5.18 2.55
N VAL A 86 -0.22 -4.72 1.76
CA VAL A 86 -0.40 -3.30 1.45
C VAL A 86 -1.77 -2.85 1.91
N SER A 87 -1.79 -1.85 2.79
CA SER A 87 -3.02 -1.16 3.21
C SER A 87 -3.05 0.24 2.60
N ASP A 88 -4.02 0.49 1.72
CA ASP A 88 -4.17 1.79 1.06
C ASP A 88 -5.61 2.02 0.60
N PHE A 89 -5.88 3.14 -0.06
CA PHE A 89 -7.21 3.50 -0.55
C PHE A 89 -7.41 3.11 -2.00
N VAL A 90 -8.63 2.67 -2.30
CA VAL A 90 -9.11 2.39 -3.67
C VAL A 90 -10.49 2.98 -3.88
N ILE A 91 -10.92 3.05 -5.12
CA ILE A 91 -12.30 3.33 -5.52
C ILE A 91 -12.84 2.14 -6.32
N LEU A 92 -14.15 1.91 -6.28
CA LEU A 92 -14.82 0.93 -7.13
C LEU A 92 -15.42 1.63 -8.35
N GLU A 93 -16.08 2.77 -8.12
CA GLU A 93 -16.57 3.68 -9.14
C GLU A 93 -15.84 5.04 -9.10
N GLU A 94 -15.89 5.78 -10.22
CA GLU A 94 -15.32 7.13 -10.26
C GLU A 94 -16.02 8.06 -9.27
N ILE A 95 -15.24 8.90 -8.61
CA ILE A 95 -15.71 9.96 -7.72
C ILE A 95 -15.42 11.32 -8.33
N PRO A 96 -16.26 12.35 -8.08
CA PRO A 96 -16.00 13.69 -8.61
C PRO A 96 -14.62 14.23 -8.24
N ASP A 97 -13.93 14.86 -9.19
CA ASP A 97 -12.58 15.40 -8.99
C ASP A 97 -12.51 16.40 -7.83
N GLY A 98 -13.56 17.22 -7.65
CA GLY A 98 -13.67 18.15 -6.52
C GLY A 98 -13.67 17.42 -5.18
N LEU A 99 -14.44 16.35 -5.07
CA LEU A 99 -14.48 15.51 -3.87
C LEU A 99 -13.13 14.82 -3.63
N ARG A 100 -12.50 14.27 -4.67
CA ARG A 100 -11.16 13.65 -4.59
C ARG A 100 -10.13 14.64 -4.06
N LYS A 101 -10.14 15.89 -4.58
CA LYS A 101 -9.21 16.93 -4.15
C LYS A 101 -9.43 17.34 -2.70
N GLU A 102 -10.68 17.48 -2.25
CA GLU A 102 -10.98 17.85 -0.86
C GLU A 102 -10.67 16.70 0.10
N ALA A 103 -11.03 15.47 -0.26
CA ALA A 103 -10.73 14.28 0.53
C ALA A 103 -9.22 14.01 0.64
N SER A 104 -8.43 14.36 -0.38
CA SER A 104 -6.97 14.23 -0.34
C SER A 104 -6.29 15.18 0.66
N ALA A 105 -6.94 16.28 1.03
CA ALA A 105 -6.49 17.12 2.14
C ALA A 105 -6.71 16.46 3.50
N PHE A 106 -7.67 15.55 3.59
CA PHE A 106 -7.95 14.75 4.80
C PHE A 106 -6.97 13.57 4.94
N ALA A 107 -6.69 12.87 3.83
CA ALA A 107 -5.66 11.83 3.75
C ALA A 107 -5.00 11.89 2.37
N GLY A 108 -3.71 12.28 2.33
CA GLY A 108 -2.97 12.53 1.08
C GLY A 108 -2.97 11.36 0.08
N CYS A 109 -2.98 10.12 0.57
CA CYS A 109 -3.02 8.92 -0.27
C CYS A 109 -4.36 8.71 -1.01
N ILE A 110 -5.43 9.43 -0.64
CA ILE A 110 -6.70 9.42 -1.40
C ILE A 110 -6.52 10.05 -2.80
N ALA A 111 -5.62 11.02 -2.94
CA ALA A 111 -5.35 11.63 -4.24
C ALA A 111 -4.94 10.61 -5.30
N GLY A 112 -4.14 9.63 -4.89
CA GLY A 112 -3.64 8.58 -5.75
C GLY A 112 -4.50 7.31 -5.79
N ALA A 113 -5.67 7.30 -5.12
CA ALA A 113 -6.55 6.14 -5.13
C ALA A 113 -7.06 5.85 -6.56
N GLU A 114 -6.85 4.64 -7.02
CA GLU A 114 -7.26 4.13 -8.32
C GLU A 114 -8.34 3.07 -8.16
N LYS A 115 -8.95 2.66 -9.27
CA LYS A 115 -9.88 1.53 -9.26
C LYS A 115 -9.19 0.28 -8.75
N VAL A 116 -9.95 -0.52 -8.01
CA VAL A 116 -9.44 -1.74 -7.36
C VAL A 116 -8.75 -2.68 -8.34
N ASP A 117 -9.29 -2.83 -9.56
CA ASP A 117 -8.69 -3.72 -10.58
C ASP A 117 -7.31 -3.18 -11.04
N ILE A 118 -7.16 -1.85 -11.18
CA ILE A 118 -5.88 -1.21 -11.54
C ILE A 118 -4.87 -1.43 -10.40
N PHE A 119 -5.30 -1.19 -9.16
CA PHE A 119 -4.48 -1.42 -7.97
C PHE A 119 -3.98 -2.86 -7.89
N MET A 120 -4.88 -3.85 -8.05
CA MET A 120 -4.53 -5.27 -8.05
C MET A 120 -3.61 -5.64 -9.20
N ASN A 121 -3.78 -4.99 -10.35
CA ASN A 121 -3.04 -5.34 -11.57
C ASN A 121 -1.55 -5.01 -11.49
N TYR A 122 -1.13 -4.02 -10.67
CA TYR A 122 0.29 -3.78 -10.41
C TYR A 122 0.98 -5.03 -9.85
N PHE A 123 0.38 -5.66 -8.86
CA PHE A 123 0.92 -6.86 -8.22
C PHE A 123 0.86 -8.10 -9.12
N ARG A 124 -0.22 -8.26 -9.89
CA ARG A 124 -0.35 -9.36 -10.85
C ARG A 124 0.70 -9.28 -11.96
N LYS A 125 0.92 -8.09 -12.52
CA LYS A 125 1.93 -7.86 -13.57
C LYS A 125 3.36 -8.12 -13.08
N THR A 126 3.63 -7.86 -11.83
CA THR A 126 4.94 -8.11 -11.21
C THR A 126 5.21 -9.60 -11.03
N GLY A 127 4.17 -10.44 -10.95
CA GLY A 127 4.32 -11.90 -10.84
C GLY A 127 3.96 -12.47 -9.46
N PHE A 128 3.32 -11.69 -8.60
CA PHE A 128 2.70 -12.25 -7.40
C PHE A 128 1.59 -13.22 -7.79
N SER A 129 1.59 -14.43 -7.19
CA SER A 129 0.77 -15.54 -7.68
C SER A 129 -0.56 -15.69 -6.96
N GLU A 130 -0.53 -15.60 -5.66
CA GLU A 130 -1.70 -15.86 -4.81
C GLU A 130 -1.98 -14.66 -3.92
N GLY A 131 -3.26 -14.52 -3.55
CA GLY A 131 -3.68 -13.48 -2.66
C GLY A 131 -4.79 -12.61 -3.23
N GLY A 132 -5.16 -11.63 -2.48
CA GLY A 132 -6.24 -10.71 -2.81
C GLY A 132 -6.48 -9.70 -1.70
N ILE A 133 -7.56 -8.97 -1.85
CA ILE A 133 -8.02 -8.07 -0.81
C ILE A 133 -8.68 -8.90 0.28
N VAL A 134 -8.12 -8.82 1.49
CA VAL A 134 -8.57 -9.56 2.67
C VAL A 134 -9.42 -8.71 3.61
N GLU A 135 -9.38 -7.40 3.46
CA GLU A 135 -10.19 -6.47 4.23
C GLU A 135 -10.60 -5.28 3.36
N VAL A 136 -11.86 -4.87 3.48
CA VAL A 136 -12.43 -3.69 2.79
C VAL A 136 -13.26 -2.91 3.78
N ASN A 137 -12.98 -1.63 3.94
CA ASN A 137 -13.78 -0.73 4.76
C ASN A 137 -14.11 0.52 3.98
N LYS A 138 -15.38 0.90 3.97
CA LYS A 138 -15.81 2.16 3.37
C LYS A 138 -15.36 3.35 4.20
N VAL A 139 -14.75 4.33 3.56
CA VAL A 139 -14.28 5.56 4.19
C VAL A 139 -15.46 6.52 4.34
N ARG A 140 -15.82 6.85 5.57
CA ARG A 140 -16.80 7.90 5.85
C ARG A 140 -16.15 9.27 5.73
N LEU A 141 -16.66 10.09 4.84
CA LEU A 141 -16.34 11.51 4.76
C LEU A 141 -17.40 12.35 5.46
N PRO A 142 -17.07 13.54 5.99
CA PRO A 142 -18.05 14.44 6.59
C PRO A 142 -19.15 14.83 5.59
N ASP A 143 -20.40 14.83 6.02
CA ASP A 143 -21.55 15.20 5.16
C ASP A 143 -21.43 16.61 4.59
N GLU A 144 -20.80 17.54 5.33
CA GLU A 144 -20.50 18.89 4.84
C GLU A 144 -19.54 18.89 3.65
N MET A 145 -18.59 17.95 3.63
CA MET A 145 -17.68 17.77 2.48
C MET A 145 -18.43 17.15 1.30
N LEU A 146 -19.21 16.10 1.53
CA LEU A 146 -20.00 15.44 0.50
C LEU A 146 -20.98 16.39 -0.16
N GLY A 147 -21.71 17.20 0.63
CA GLY A 147 -22.71 18.14 0.15
C GLY A 147 -22.20 19.29 -0.73
N LYS A 148 -20.88 19.50 -0.81
CA LYS A 148 -20.28 20.44 -1.76
C LYS A 148 -20.12 19.86 -3.17
N HIS A 149 -20.16 18.56 -3.32
CA HIS A 149 -19.79 17.86 -4.54
C HIS A 149 -20.83 16.86 -5.04
N LEU A 150 -21.77 16.45 -4.18
CA LEU A 150 -22.76 15.42 -4.43
C LEU A 150 -24.16 15.95 -4.17
N SER A 151 -25.14 15.47 -4.92
CA SER A 151 -26.56 15.65 -4.64
C SER A 151 -26.99 14.85 -3.39
N PRO A 152 -28.15 15.14 -2.77
CA PRO A 152 -28.63 14.37 -1.65
C PRO A 152 -28.74 12.86 -1.93
N GLU A 153 -29.23 12.49 -3.12
CA GLU A 153 -29.35 11.08 -3.52
C GLU A 153 -27.96 10.41 -3.70
N GLU A 154 -26.97 11.16 -4.18
CA GLU A 154 -25.60 10.66 -4.29
C GLU A 154 -24.93 10.52 -2.93
N ILE A 155 -25.24 11.40 -1.96
CA ILE A 155 -24.78 11.29 -0.58
C ILE A 155 -25.35 10.03 0.08
N ASP A 156 -26.66 9.78 -0.10
CA ASP A 156 -27.29 8.57 0.41
C ASP A 156 -26.64 7.32 -0.18
N ALA A 157 -26.39 7.31 -1.50
CA ALA A 157 -25.69 6.21 -2.16
C ALA A 157 -24.21 6.10 -1.73
N TYR A 158 -23.54 7.21 -1.42
CA TYR A 158 -22.18 7.20 -0.88
C TYR A 158 -22.14 6.62 0.53
N ASN A 159 -23.10 6.95 1.37
CA ASN A 159 -23.17 6.50 2.76
C ASN A 159 -23.75 5.09 2.93
N ASP A 160 -24.41 4.56 1.90
CA ASP A 160 -24.87 3.17 1.89
C ASP A 160 -23.67 2.22 1.87
N LEU A 161 -23.58 1.36 2.89
CA LEU A 161 -22.46 0.42 3.05
C LEU A 161 -22.40 -0.65 1.97
N ASP A 162 -23.53 -0.97 1.35
CA ASP A 162 -23.63 -1.97 0.29
C ASP A 162 -23.41 -1.38 -1.11
N SER A 163 -23.23 -0.06 -1.20
CA SER A 163 -22.97 0.63 -2.46
C SER A 163 -21.50 0.61 -2.83
N ASP A 164 -21.22 0.43 -4.13
CA ASP A 164 -19.86 0.51 -4.71
C ASP A 164 -19.34 1.96 -4.83
N LYS A 165 -20.18 2.96 -4.52
CA LYS A 165 -19.78 4.37 -4.57
C LYS A 165 -18.95 4.76 -3.36
N GLY A 166 -17.91 5.55 -3.60
CA GLY A 166 -17.08 6.12 -2.55
C GLY A 166 -15.63 5.66 -2.56
N ILE A 167 -14.98 5.95 -1.45
CA ILE A 167 -13.58 5.60 -1.20
C ILE A 167 -13.55 4.44 -0.20
N PHE A 168 -12.68 3.48 -0.45
CA PHE A 168 -12.52 2.31 0.40
C PHE A 168 -11.07 2.19 0.86
N SER A 169 -10.85 1.91 2.13
CA SER A 169 -9.57 1.39 2.58
C SER A 169 -9.55 -0.12 2.40
N VAL A 170 -8.48 -0.63 1.83
CA VAL A 170 -8.30 -2.05 1.59
C VAL A 170 -7.01 -2.56 2.19
N VAL A 171 -7.00 -3.83 2.54
CA VAL A 171 -5.77 -4.57 2.86
C VAL A 171 -5.59 -5.64 1.79
N LEU A 172 -4.57 -5.47 0.98
CA LEU A 172 -4.11 -6.44 0.00
C LEU A 172 -3.04 -7.32 0.64
N VAL A 173 -3.16 -8.62 0.48
CA VAL A 173 -2.12 -9.60 0.83
C VAL A 173 -1.81 -10.44 -0.40
N VAL A 174 -0.55 -10.46 -0.80
CA VAL A 174 -0.05 -11.26 -1.94
C VAL A 174 1.23 -11.99 -1.56
N GLU A 175 1.49 -13.10 -2.23
CA GLU A 175 2.64 -13.96 -1.98
C GLU A 175 3.53 -14.08 -3.23
N LYS A 176 4.85 -14.08 -3.04
CA LYS A 176 5.80 -14.38 -4.10
C LYS A 176 5.90 -15.89 -4.26
N PRO A 177 5.64 -16.46 -5.45
CA PRO A 177 5.65 -17.91 -5.66
C PRO A 177 7.02 -18.53 -5.37
N GLU A 178 7.03 -19.80 -5.00
CA GLU A 178 8.25 -20.56 -4.70
C GLU A 178 9.18 -20.66 -5.92
N THR A 179 8.61 -20.80 -7.11
CA THR A 179 9.36 -20.88 -8.37
C THR A 179 8.80 -19.92 -9.40
N CYS A 180 9.68 -19.18 -10.07
CA CYS A 180 9.29 -18.46 -11.27
C CYS A 180 8.93 -19.48 -12.35
N THR A 181 7.65 -19.59 -12.70
CA THR A 181 7.26 -20.29 -13.92
C THR A 181 7.47 -19.35 -15.14
N PRO A 182 7.67 -19.90 -16.37
CA PRO A 182 7.77 -19.06 -17.57
C PRO A 182 6.60 -18.11 -17.78
N GLU A 183 5.46 -18.38 -17.16
CA GLU A 183 4.22 -17.59 -17.24
C GLU A 183 4.17 -16.45 -16.21
N THR A 184 4.88 -16.57 -15.07
CA THR A 184 4.92 -15.60 -13.98
C THR A 184 6.22 -14.81 -13.91
N CYS A 185 7.23 -15.17 -14.70
CA CYS A 185 8.54 -14.54 -14.69
C CYS A 185 8.52 -13.21 -15.48
N CYS A 186 8.54 -12.09 -14.77
CA CYS A 186 8.59 -10.74 -15.33
C CYS A 186 9.94 -10.36 -15.96
N HIS A 187 10.94 -11.25 -15.91
CA HIS A 187 12.24 -11.07 -16.56
C HIS A 187 12.29 -11.79 -17.92
N ASN A 188 11.25 -11.66 -18.72
CA ASN A 188 11.35 -12.02 -20.14
C ASN A 188 11.90 -10.79 -20.90
N PRO A 189 13.16 -10.80 -21.40
CA PRO A 189 13.73 -9.68 -22.13
C PRO A 189 13.04 -9.38 -23.47
N ASP A 190 12.04 -10.17 -23.87
CA ASP A 190 11.30 -10.06 -25.13
C ASP A 190 9.85 -9.58 -24.96
N LYS A 191 9.49 -8.95 -23.79
CA LYS A 191 8.18 -8.32 -23.59
C LYS A 191 8.29 -6.85 -23.29
#